data_e6ad4cb3aa01fc1fd726dbeb871d140b
#
_entry.id   e6ad4cb3aa01fc1fd726dbeb871d140b
#
_cell.length_a   1.000
_cell.length_b   1.000
_cell.length_c   1.000
_cell.angle_alpha   90.00
_cell.angle_beta   90.00
_cell.angle_gamma   90.00
#
_symmetry.space_group_name_H-M   'P 1'
#
loop_
_entity.id
_entity.type
_entity.pdbx_description
1 polymer ?
#
loop_
_entity_poly.entity_id
_entity_poly.type
_entity_poly.pdbx_seq_one_letter_code
_entity_poly.pdbx_strand_id
1 'polypeptide(L)'
;MKKLFLVIPTILAALSCTKETGEPDIMLMTEAFSIDYAAQEIEFSYDILNPAGDAEISVTSDADWVSVKEIRMDGTTISVTENTVRWKAREARLTLSYGDKVQKLFLLKQDYLHAAVVFQSIQATIDLHAQNVSIPFEIRNHLTGRWPTVKDMEIPEWIEIDVSGNDFESNLDISVTENTSGEDRKFTVILEYPGAEDTEFTLVQESKSYYEFIDGVKWATQNVGTDEENPYGKLYSHEMTIFSCPEGWRAPTKSELEALYKHTSDWTTVDGLQGVWFSGSKPYSEDVPAVFFPAGGCKKDGELRYFEERGCYISGSRGGYNNNSSIVACFEKKYFIDIRTEYNNLAYMGSLRCVMNQ
;
A
#
# COMPACT_ATOMS: atom_id res chain seq x y z
N MET A 1 -16.36 28.66 3.65
CA MET A 1 -16.00 29.41 2.43
C MET A 1 -14.54 29.83 2.53
N LYS A 2 -13.67 29.27 1.71
CA LYS A 2 -12.26 29.70 1.62
C LYS A 2 -12.17 30.81 0.59
N LYS A 3 -11.68 31.98 0.99
CA LYS A 3 -11.35 33.06 0.07
C LYS A 3 -9.95 32.84 -0.45
N LEU A 4 -9.81 32.61 -1.75
CA LEU A 4 -8.51 32.53 -2.39
C LEU A 4 -8.10 33.94 -2.83
N PHE A 5 -7.12 34.53 -2.15
CA PHE A 5 -6.54 35.82 -2.58
C PHE A 5 -5.34 35.53 -3.48
N LEU A 6 -5.46 35.83 -4.74
CA LEU A 6 -4.34 35.81 -5.66
C LEU A 6 -3.71 37.21 -5.67
N VAL A 7 -2.58 37.36 -4.96
CA VAL A 7 -1.77 38.60 -4.96
C VAL A 7 -0.75 38.49 -6.10
N ILE A 8 -0.97 39.27 -7.16
CA ILE A 8 0.01 39.45 -8.24
C ILE A 8 0.86 40.70 -7.94
N PRO A 9 2.19 40.65 -8.06
CA PRO A 9 3.04 41.80 -7.75
C PRO A 9 2.82 42.93 -8.75
N THR A 10 2.54 44.12 -8.22
CA THR A 10 2.37 45.36 -8.98
C THR A 10 3.74 45.79 -9.55
N ILE A 11 3.87 45.77 -10.86
CA ILE A 11 5.00 46.44 -11.53
C ILE A 11 4.61 47.89 -11.73
N LEU A 12 5.23 48.77 -10.94
CA LEU A 12 5.08 50.21 -11.06
C LEU A 12 5.92 50.69 -12.24
N ALA A 13 5.30 50.85 -13.40
CA ALA A 13 5.92 51.61 -14.50
C ALA A 13 5.56 53.08 -14.38
N ALA A 14 6.56 53.92 -14.05
CA ALA A 14 6.40 55.35 -14.08
C ALA A 14 6.28 55.83 -15.54
N LEU A 15 5.09 56.17 -15.98
CA LEU A 15 4.85 56.82 -17.29
C LEU A 15 4.70 58.33 -17.12
N SER A 16 5.52 59.03 -17.81
CA SER A 16 5.52 60.49 -18.06
C SER A 16 4.20 60.93 -18.66
N CYS A 17 3.63 61.97 -18.09
CA CYS A 17 2.34 62.57 -18.48
C CYS A 17 2.47 63.32 -19.85
N THR A 18 2.03 62.70 -20.93
CA THR A 18 1.46 63.44 -22.08
C THR A 18 0.03 63.03 -22.21
N LYS A 19 -0.86 64.01 -22.16
CA LYS A 19 -2.30 63.85 -22.27
C LYS A 19 -2.64 63.49 -23.75
N GLU A 20 -2.38 62.27 -24.17
CA GLU A 20 -3.06 61.69 -25.32
C GLU A 20 -4.40 61.12 -24.82
N THR A 21 -5.53 61.71 -25.29
CA THR A 21 -6.86 61.18 -25.06
C THR A 21 -7.00 59.95 -25.95
N GLY A 22 -6.45 58.80 -25.47
CA GLY A 22 -6.70 57.48 -26.08
C GLY A 22 -8.17 57.08 -25.95
N GLU A 23 -8.66 56.23 -26.84
CA GLU A 23 -9.98 55.65 -26.67
C GLU A 23 -10.02 54.77 -25.37
N PRO A 24 -11.16 54.71 -24.69
CA PRO A 24 -11.33 53.83 -23.56
C PRO A 24 -11.03 52.38 -23.93
N ASP A 25 -10.31 51.64 -23.03
CA ASP A 25 -10.07 50.20 -23.18
C ASP A 25 -10.07 49.53 -21.80
N ILE A 26 -10.26 48.21 -21.78
CA ILE A 26 -10.16 47.33 -20.62
C ILE A 26 -8.88 46.52 -20.73
N MET A 27 -8.00 46.59 -19.77
CA MET A 27 -6.82 45.75 -19.65
C MET A 27 -7.09 44.65 -18.63
N LEU A 28 -7.24 43.43 -19.09
CA LEU A 28 -7.33 42.24 -18.21
C LEU A 28 -5.96 41.84 -17.72
N MET A 29 -5.80 41.59 -16.42
CA MET A 29 -4.57 41.03 -15.84
C MET A 29 -4.37 39.57 -16.24
N THR A 30 -5.46 38.87 -16.56
CA THR A 30 -5.50 37.49 -17.02
C THR A 30 -6.72 37.29 -17.92
N GLU A 31 -6.57 36.64 -19.05
CA GLU A 31 -7.68 36.38 -19.99
C GLU A 31 -8.44 35.07 -19.68
N ALA A 32 -7.83 34.17 -18.91
CA ALA A 32 -8.44 32.92 -18.51
C ALA A 32 -7.86 32.43 -17.18
N PHE A 33 -8.68 31.72 -16.42
CA PHE A 33 -8.17 31.00 -15.27
C PHE A 33 -9.01 29.78 -14.91
N SER A 34 -8.39 28.83 -14.16
CA SER A 34 -9.00 27.58 -13.75
C SER A 34 -9.18 27.52 -12.23
N ILE A 35 -10.29 26.93 -11.80
CA ILE A 35 -10.64 26.72 -10.40
C ILE A 35 -10.97 25.25 -10.17
N ASP A 36 -10.94 24.82 -8.91
CA ASP A 36 -11.41 23.51 -8.50
C ASP A 36 -12.94 23.36 -8.63
N TYR A 37 -13.44 22.17 -8.36
CA TYR A 37 -14.87 21.84 -8.47
C TYR A 37 -15.77 22.53 -7.46
N ALA A 38 -15.22 23.01 -6.33
CA ALA A 38 -16.02 23.49 -5.20
C ALA A 38 -16.70 24.84 -5.48
N ALA A 39 -17.80 25.06 -4.77
CA ALA A 39 -18.44 26.36 -4.74
C ALA A 39 -17.52 27.38 -4.06
N GLN A 40 -17.26 28.52 -4.70
CA GLN A 40 -16.37 29.55 -4.17
C GLN A 40 -16.67 30.94 -4.71
N GLU A 41 -16.10 31.94 -4.04
CA GLU A 41 -16.05 33.31 -4.54
C GLU A 41 -14.67 33.62 -5.10
N ILE A 42 -14.65 34.30 -6.23
CA ILE A 42 -13.47 34.59 -7.01
C ILE A 42 -13.43 36.09 -7.28
N GLU A 43 -12.28 36.68 -7.06
CA GLU A 43 -12.00 38.06 -7.39
C GLU A 43 -10.99 38.10 -8.53
N PHE A 44 -11.30 38.82 -9.61
CA PHE A 44 -10.36 39.10 -10.68
C PHE A 44 -10.28 40.60 -10.95
N SER A 45 -9.07 41.06 -11.27
CA SER A 45 -8.74 42.46 -11.42
C SER A 45 -8.58 42.84 -12.90
N TYR A 46 -8.92 44.09 -13.21
CA TYR A 46 -8.72 44.72 -14.49
C TYR A 46 -8.49 46.21 -14.32
N ASP A 47 -7.88 46.84 -15.29
CA ASP A 47 -7.71 48.27 -15.33
C ASP A 47 -8.54 48.87 -16.46
N ILE A 48 -9.20 50.01 -16.22
CA ILE A 48 -9.83 50.81 -17.25
C ILE A 48 -8.84 51.88 -17.73
N LEU A 49 -8.40 51.71 -18.95
CA LEU A 49 -7.52 52.68 -19.62
C LEU A 49 -8.34 53.82 -20.20
N ASN A 50 -7.89 55.08 -20.05
CA ASN A 50 -8.55 56.27 -20.57
C ASN A 50 -10.06 56.33 -20.22
N PRO A 51 -10.46 56.28 -18.97
CA PRO A 51 -11.85 56.20 -18.58
C PRO A 51 -12.66 57.41 -19.10
N ALA A 52 -13.83 57.14 -19.69
CA ALA A 52 -14.74 58.16 -20.21
C ALA A 52 -15.84 58.47 -19.19
N GLY A 53 -15.89 59.67 -18.75
CA GLY A 53 -16.88 60.32 -17.87
C GLY A 53 -17.91 59.45 -17.17
N ASP A 54 -19.06 59.25 -17.76
CA ASP A 54 -20.21 58.54 -17.15
C ASP A 54 -20.39 57.11 -17.61
N ALA A 55 -19.36 56.48 -18.21
CA ALA A 55 -19.43 55.09 -18.67
C ALA A 55 -19.41 54.10 -17.50
N GLU A 56 -20.37 53.20 -17.47
CA GLU A 56 -20.52 52.19 -16.45
C GLU A 56 -19.83 50.86 -16.89
N ILE A 57 -19.31 50.13 -15.91
CA ILE A 57 -18.84 48.74 -16.10
C ILE A 57 -19.99 47.79 -15.85
N SER A 58 -20.13 46.84 -16.72
CA SER A 58 -20.98 45.68 -16.53
C SER A 58 -20.24 44.39 -16.77
N VAL A 59 -20.62 43.34 -16.03
CA VAL A 59 -20.07 42.00 -16.17
C VAL A 59 -21.22 41.03 -16.30
N THR A 60 -21.18 40.22 -17.33
CA THR A 60 -22.21 39.19 -17.60
C THR A 60 -21.53 37.84 -17.83
N SER A 61 -22.23 36.76 -17.52
CA SER A 61 -21.80 35.38 -17.76
C SER A 61 -22.77 34.70 -18.72
N ASP A 62 -22.27 33.86 -19.61
CA ASP A 62 -23.06 32.94 -20.44
C ASP A 62 -23.50 31.67 -19.72
N ALA A 63 -23.07 31.49 -18.47
CA ALA A 63 -23.32 30.29 -17.66
C ALA A 63 -24.14 30.60 -16.39
N ASP A 64 -25.16 29.80 -16.14
CA ASP A 64 -26.10 29.93 -15.01
C ASP A 64 -25.45 29.57 -13.64
N TRP A 65 -24.33 28.87 -13.66
CA TRP A 65 -23.58 28.51 -12.47
C TRP A 65 -22.61 29.60 -11.98
N VAL A 66 -22.51 30.73 -12.68
CA VAL A 66 -21.71 31.91 -12.32
C VAL A 66 -22.63 33.08 -12.02
N SER A 67 -22.49 33.71 -10.85
CA SER A 67 -23.23 34.90 -10.43
C SER A 67 -22.26 36.04 -10.15
N VAL A 68 -22.52 37.20 -10.71
CA VAL A 68 -21.77 38.43 -10.39
C VAL A 68 -22.25 38.97 -9.03
N LYS A 69 -21.32 39.18 -8.12
CA LYS A 69 -21.60 39.66 -6.74
C LYS A 69 -21.33 41.14 -6.58
N GLU A 70 -20.19 41.58 -7.07
CA GLU A 70 -19.74 42.95 -6.93
C GLU A 70 -18.95 43.36 -8.18
N ILE A 71 -19.18 44.58 -8.64
CA ILE A 71 -18.43 45.17 -9.75
C ILE A 71 -17.83 46.49 -9.25
N ARG A 72 -16.53 46.63 -9.44
CA ARG A 72 -15.73 47.81 -9.11
C ARG A 72 -14.98 48.28 -10.37
N MET A 73 -14.41 49.50 -10.33
CA MET A 73 -13.63 50.06 -11.44
C MET A 73 -12.29 49.33 -11.66
N ASP A 74 -11.84 48.55 -10.70
CA ASP A 74 -10.53 47.84 -10.68
C ASP A 74 -10.67 46.33 -10.56
N GLY A 75 -11.88 45.79 -10.52
CA GLY A 75 -12.10 44.37 -10.40
C GLY A 75 -13.55 43.97 -10.15
N THR A 76 -13.79 42.68 -10.20
CA THR A 76 -15.11 42.06 -10.01
C THR A 76 -14.99 40.85 -9.11
N THR A 77 -15.99 40.66 -8.25
CA THR A 77 -16.19 39.44 -7.48
C THR A 77 -17.33 38.63 -8.08
N ILE A 78 -17.07 37.39 -8.44
CA ILE A 78 -18.07 36.43 -8.87
C ILE A 78 -18.21 35.30 -7.87
N SER A 79 -19.36 34.67 -7.84
CA SER A 79 -19.61 33.45 -7.07
C SER A 79 -19.93 32.33 -8.06
N VAL A 80 -19.32 31.18 -7.86
CA VAL A 80 -19.57 29.98 -8.65
C VAL A 80 -20.20 28.91 -7.77
N THR A 81 -21.12 28.14 -8.34
CA THR A 81 -21.67 26.96 -7.66
C THR A 81 -20.72 25.78 -7.79
N GLU A 82 -20.91 24.73 -6.97
CA GLU A 82 -20.18 23.47 -7.10
C GLU A 82 -20.43 22.82 -8.48
N ASN A 83 -19.38 22.31 -9.11
CA ASN A 83 -19.54 21.45 -10.30
C ASN A 83 -19.90 20.03 -9.83
N THR A 84 -21.19 19.71 -9.87
CA THR A 84 -21.70 18.39 -9.46
C THR A 84 -21.56 17.32 -10.55
N VAL A 85 -21.13 17.70 -11.76
CA VAL A 85 -20.82 16.76 -12.85
C VAL A 85 -19.42 16.18 -12.64
N ARG A 86 -19.34 14.94 -12.16
CA ARG A 86 -18.12 14.32 -11.63
C ARG A 86 -17.10 13.82 -12.66
N TRP A 87 -17.26 14.07 -13.93
CA TRP A 87 -16.31 13.62 -14.95
C TRP A 87 -16.14 14.63 -16.07
N LYS A 88 -16.60 15.86 -15.85
CA LYS A 88 -16.54 16.88 -16.88
C LYS A 88 -16.33 18.26 -16.28
N ALA A 89 -15.20 18.85 -16.63
CA ALA A 89 -14.97 20.27 -16.38
C ALA A 89 -15.99 21.10 -17.17
N ARG A 90 -16.33 22.28 -16.67
CA ARG A 90 -17.22 23.22 -17.33
C ARG A 90 -16.54 24.57 -17.50
N GLU A 91 -16.99 25.31 -18.51
CA GLU A 91 -16.44 26.59 -18.88
C GLU A 91 -17.53 27.64 -18.90
N ALA A 92 -17.18 28.85 -18.54
CA ALA A 92 -18.02 30.04 -18.65
C ALA A 92 -17.24 31.16 -19.32
N ARG A 93 -17.91 31.92 -20.15
CA ARG A 93 -17.39 33.15 -20.72
C ARG A 93 -18.01 34.33 -19.98
N LEU A 94 -17.16 35.12 -19.37
CA LEU A 94 -17.57 36.39 -18.78
C LEU A 94 -17.27 37.50 -19.78
N THR A 95 -18.26 38.36 -20.01
CA THR A 95 -18.12 39.57 -20.86
C THR A 95 -18.08 40.78 -19.94
N LEU A 96 -16.93 41.45 -19.94
CA LEU A 96 -16.77 42.78 -19.32
C LEU A 96 -17.06 43.83 -20.38
N SER A 97 -17.96 44.77 -20.09
CA SER A 97 -18.28 45.87 -20.96
C SER A 97 -18.07 47.19 -20.21
N TYR A 98 -17.47 48.15 -20.87
CA TYR A 98 -17.32 49.50 -20.38
C TYR A 98 -17.97 50.48 -21.35
N GLY A 99 -19.10 51.02 -20.95
CA GLY A 99 -19.99 51.72 -21.89
C GLY A 99 -20.42 50.84 -23.03
N ASP A 100 -20.81 51.46 -24.17
CA ASP A 100 -21.36 50.74 -25.34
C ASP A 100 -20.29 50.24 -26.33
N LYS A 101 -19.03 50.57 -26.12
CA LYS A 101 -18.00 50.39 -27.14
C LYS A 101 -16.89 49.42 -26.80
N VAL A 102 -16.64 49.17 -25.54
CA VAL A 102 -15.52 48.33 -25.10
C VAL A 102 -16.01 47.06 -24.46
N GLN A 103 -15.60 45.93 -25.02
CA GLN A 103 -15.89 44.60 -24.46
C GLN A 103 -14.65 43.76 -24.46
N LYS A 104 -14.45 43.01 -23.36
CA LYS A 104 -13.40 41.97 -23.22
C LYS A 104 -14.03 40.68 -22.74
N LEU A 105 -13.49 39.58 -23.24
CA LEU A 105 -13.90 38.25 -22.84
C LEU A 105 -12.88 37.70 -21.86
N PHE A 106 -13.40 37.05 -20.83
CA PHE A 106 -12.62 36.32 -19.81
C PHE A 106 -13.15 34.89 -19.75
N LEU A 107 -12.26 33.91 -19.83
CA LEU A 107 -12.61 32.47 -19.78
C LEU A 107 -12.40 31.93 -18.36
N LEU A 108 -13.46 31.40 -17.77
CA LEU A 108 -13.43 30.69 -16.50
C LEU A 108 -13.65 29.20 -16.74
N LYS A 109 -12.71 28.36 -16.31
CA LYS A 109 -12.82 26.93 -16.33
C LYS A 109 -12.94 26.40 -14.90
N GLN A 110 -13.99 25.61 -14.62
CA GLN A 110 -14.15 24.91 -13.34
C GLN A 110 -13.97 23.41 -13.55
N ASP A 111 -13.08 22.86 -12.77
CA ASP A 111 -12.79 21.42 -12.77
C ASP A 111 -13.94 20.60 -12.18
N TYR A 112 -13.81 19.29 -12.11
CA TYR A 112 -14.77 18.37 -11.53
C TYR A 112 -14.15 17.62 -10.33
N LEU A 113 -15.00 17.01 -9.50
CA LEU A 113 -14.54 16.18 -8.39
C LEU A 113 -14.02 14.85 -8.93
N HIS A 114 -12.71 14.70 -8.94
CA HIS A 114 -12.05 13.48 -9.41
C HIS A 114 -12.33 12.30 -8.48
N ALA A 115 -12.64 11.15 -9.06
CA ALA A 115 -12.62 9.88 -8.37
C ALA A 115 -11.18 9.43 -8.13
N ALA A 116 -10.98 8.46 -7.24
CA ALA A 116 -9.66 7.83 -7.07
C ALA A 116 -9.83 6.37 -6.62
N VAL A 117 -9.05 5.47 -7.20
CA VAL A 117 -8.84 4.11 -6.70
C VAL A 117 -7.64 4.16 -5.75
N VAL A 118 -7.81 3.67 -4.52
CA VAL A 118 -6.78 3.80 -3.48
C VAL A 118 -6.53 2.47 -2.81
N PHE A 119 -5.34 1.92 -2.99
CA PHE A 119 -4.83 0.77 -2.25
C PHE A 119 -4.19 1.21 -0.92
N GLN A 120 -4.24 0.38 0.12
CA GLN A 120 -3.47 0.60 1.35
C GLN A 120 -1.97 0.45 1.11
N SER A 121 -1.59 -0.48 0.22
CA SER A 121 -0.23 -0.63 -0.30
C SER A 121 -0.32 -0.85 -1.81
N ILE A 122 0.53 -0.23 -2.56
CA ILE A 122 0.62 -0.38 -4.02
C ILE A 122 1.39 -1.63 -4.45
N GLN A 123 1.86 -2.42 -3.50
CA GLN A 123 2.58 -3.67 -3.74
C GLN A 123 2.23 -4.72 -2.69
N ALA A 124 2.15 -5.98 -3.13
CA ALA A 124 2.16 -7.16 -2.28
C ALA A 124 3.25 -8.14 -2.74
N THR A 125 3.78 -8.89 -1.78
CA THR A 125 4.75 -9.97 -2.02
C THR A 125 4.17 -11.27 -1.49
N ILE A 126 4.26 -12.33 -2.30
CA ILE A 126 3.79 -13.68 -1.99
C ILE A 126 4.91 -14.69 -2.25
N ASP A 127 4.78 -15.87 -1.67
CA ASP A 127 5.74 -16.95 -1.88
C ASP A 127 5.54 -17.65 -3.23
N LEU A 128 6.37 -18.68 -3.50
CA LEU A 128 6.36 -19.39 -4.77
C LEU A 128 5.09 -20.20 -5.07
N HIS A 129 4.27 -20.52 -4.06
CA HIS A 129 3.15 -21.45 -4.26
C HIS A 129 2.02 -20.87 -5.10
N ALA A 130 1.30 -21.73 -5.82
CA ALA A 130 0.05 -21.38 -6.46
C ALA A 130 -0.98 -20.96 -5.39
N GLN A 131 -1.56 -19.77 -5.52
CA GLN A 131 -2.47 -19.22 -4.54
C GLN A 131 -3.39 -18.14 -5.12
N ASN A 132 -4.46 -17.86 -4.38
CA ASN A 132 -5.36 -16.76 -4.64
C ASN A 132 -5.12 -15.67 -3.60
N VAL A 133 -5.03 -14.44 -4.06
CA VAL A 133 -4.80 -13.24 -3.23
C VAL A 133 -5.90 -12.24 -3.53
N SER A 134 -6.53 -11.71 -2.50
CA SER A 134 -7.54 -10.66 -2.63
C SER A 134 -7.01 -9.40 -1.98
N ILE A 135 -6.82 -8.34 -2.76
CA ILE A 135 -6.23 -7.07 -2.35
C ILE A 135 -7.33 -6.02 -2.24
N PRO A 136 -7.71 -5.59 -1.04
CA PRO A 136 -8.76 -4.60 -0.88
C PRO A 136 -8.30 -3.22 -1.32
N PHE A 137 -9.23 -2.48 -1.93
CA PHE A 137 -9.04 -1.08 -2.28
C PHE A 137 -10.32 -0.27 -2.08
N GLU A 138 -10.17 1.05 -1.93
CA GLU A 138 -11.24 2.02 -1.78
C GLU A 138 -11.43 2.80 -3.08
N ILE A 139 -12.68 3.09 -3.44
CA ILE A 139 -13.00 4.04 -4.50
C ILE A 139 -13.52 5.32 -3.87
N ARG A 140 -12.69 6.35 -3.84
CA ARG A 140 -13.10 7.67 -3.36
C ARG A 140 -13.90 8.39 -4.42
N ASN A 141 -14.93 9.13 -3.99
CA ASN A 141 -15.82 9.87 -4.88
C ASN A 141 -16.43 8.99 -5.98
N HIS A 142 -16.81 7.76 -5.62
CA HIS A 142 -17.32 6.76 -6.54
C HIS A 142 -18.54 7.24 -7.36
N LEU A 143 -18.69 6.70 -8.55
CA LEU A 143 -19.81 6.93 -9.46
C LEU A 143 -20.77 5.75 -9.38
N THR A 144 -22.03 5.99 -9.05
CA THR A 144 -23.04 4.93 -8.95
C THR A 144 -23.14 4.13 -10.26
N GLY A 145 -23.06 2.80 -10.13
CA GLY A 145 -23.13 1.87 -11.26
C GLY A 145 -21.90 1.87 -12.17
N ARG A 146 -20.76 2.34 -11.68
CA ARG A 146 -19.46 2.27 -12.36
C ARG A 146 -18.49 1.44 -11.53
N TRP A 147 -17.72 0.60 -12.20
CA TRP A 147 -16.76 -0.32 -11.62
C TRP A 147 -15.38 -0.09 -12.22
N PRO A 148 -14.31 -0.30 -11.44
CA PRO A 148 -12.96 -0.35 -11.97
C PRO A 148 -12.84 -1.53 -12.93
N THR A 149 -12.03 -1.35 -13.94
CA THR A 149 -11.67 -2.40 -14.88
C THR A 149 -10.15 -2.50 -14.97
N VAL A 150 -9.66 -3.71 -15.23
CA VAL A 150 -8.26 -3.90 -15.57
C VAL A 150 -8.03 -3.29 -16.96
N LYS A 151 -7.03 -2.42 -17.07
CA LYS A 151 -6.64 -1.81 -18.33
C LYS A 151 -6.27 -2.89 -19.35
N ASP A 152 -6.61 -2.66 -20.62
CA ASP A 152 -6.20 -3.55 -21.72
C ASP A 152 -4.67 -3.61 -21.80
N MET A 153 -4.11 -4.78 -21.41
CA MET A 153 -2.67 -5.04 -21.33
C MET A 153 -2.40 -6.53 -21.52
N GLU A 154 -1.19 -6.86 -21.89
CA GLU A 154 -0.75 -8.26 -21.98
C GLU A 154 -0.57 -8.85 -20.58
N ILE A 155 -1.42 -9.82 -20.21
CA ILE A 155 -1.36 -10.53 -18.93
C ILE A 155 -0.61 -11.85 -19.14
N PRO A 156 0.49 -12.09 -18.39
CA PRO A 156 1.24 -13.35 -18.48
C PRO A 156 0.41 -14.56 -18.09
N GLU A 157 0.66 -15.73 -18.68
CA GLU A 157 -0.09 -16.98 -18.44
C GLU A 157 -0.06 -17.48 -16.97
N TRP A 158 0.89 -17.00 -16.17
CA TRP A 158 1.03 -17.42 -14.78
C TRP A 158 0.13 -16.66 -13.78
N ILE A 159 -0.60 -15.64 -14.24
CA ILE A 159 -1.43 -14.78 -13.39
C ILE A 159 -2.80 -14.56 -14.06
N GLU A 160 -3.85 -14.66 -13.30
CA GLU A 160 -5.21 -14.26 -13.66
C GLU A 160 -5.66 -13.15 -12.72
N ILE A 161 -6.37 -12.17 -13.24
CA ILE A 161 -6.75 -10.96 -12.52
C ILE A 161 -8.23 -10.66 -12.77
N ASP A 162 -8.96 -10.41 -11.70
CA ASP A 162 -10.35 -9.95 -11.74
C ASP A 162 -10.57 -8.84 -10.70
N VAL A 163 -11.65 -8.08 -10.88
CA VAL A 163 -12.09 -7.06 -9.93
C VAL A 163 -13.45 -7.44 -9.40
N SER A 164 -13.56 -7.62 -8.10
CA SER A 164 -14.79 -7.99 -7.42
C SER A 164 -15.21 -6.97 -6.36
N GLY A 165 -16.41 -7.12 -5.84
CA GLY A 165 -16.90 -6.33 -4.72
C GLY A 165 -18.25 -5.67 -4.94
N ASN A 166 -18.48 -4.59 -4.20
CA ASN A 166 -19.70 -3.77 -4.23
C ASN A 166 -19.33 -2.30 -4.00
N ASP A 167 -20.30 -1.40 -3.98
CA ASP A 167 -20.08 0.05 -3.84
C ASP A 167 -19.25 0.47 -2.59
N PHE A 168 -19.06 -0.42 -1.62
CA PHE A 168 -18.39 -0.14 -0.35
C PHE A 168 -17.08 -0.92 -0.16
N GLU A 169 -16.99 -2.13 -0.75
CA GLU A 169 -15.85 -3.04 -0.60
C GLU A 169 -15.47 -3.57 -1.98
N SER A 170 -14.33 -3.16 -2.47
CA SER A 170 -13.79 -3.60 -3.76
C SER A 170 -12.47 -4.32 -3.56
N ASN A 171 -12.24 -5.36 -4.33
CA ASN A 171 -11.04 -6.18 -4.27
C ASN A 171 -10.46 -6.38 -5.67
N LEU A 172 -9.14 -6.38 -5.73
CA LEU A 172 -8.37 -6.91 -6.84
C LEU A 172 -8.04 -8.36 -6.51
N ASP A 173 -8.72 -9.29 -7.18
CA ASP A 173 -8.54 -10.72 -6.99
C ASP A 173 -7.53 -11.25 -8.00
N ILE A 174 -6.47 -11.85 -7.48
CA ILE A 174 -5.34 -12.34 -8.27
C ILE A 174 -5.14 -13.82 -7.98
N SER A 175 -5.14 -14.65 -9.03
CA SER A 175 -4.77 -16.06 -8.96
C SER A 175 -3.43 -16.27 -9.64
N VAL A 176 -2.49 -16.93 -8.98
CA VAL A 176 -1.17 -17.21 -9.53
C VAL A 176 -0.88 -18.71 -9.56
N THR A 177 -0.16 -19.13 -10.59
CA THR A 177 0.41 -20.49 -10.63
C THR A 177 1.67 -20.56 -9.77
N GLU A 178 2.15 -21.77 -9.46
CA GLU A 178 3.42 -21.96 -8.77
C GLU A 178 4.60 -21.36 -9.56
N ASN A 179 5.50 -20.66 -8.86
CA ASN A 179 6.71 -20.10 -9.46
C ASN A 179 7.84 -21.14 -9.48
N THR A 180 7.96 -21.86 -10.55
CA THR A 180 9.01 -22.87 -10.77
C THR A 180 10.23 -22.33 -11.53
N SER A 181 10.30 -21.01 -11.76
CA SER A 181 11.36 -20.40 -12.58
C SER A 181 12.73 -20.35 -11.89
N GLY A 182 12.76 -20.42 -10.55
CA GLY A 182 13.95 -20.20 -9.74
C GLY A 182 14.31 -18.73 -9.52
N GLU A 183 13.56 -17.80 -10.13
CA GLU A 183 13.73 -16.35 -9.99
C GLU A 183 12.41 -15.70 -9.58
N ASP A 184 12.48 -14.58 -8.84
CA ASP A 184 11.30 -13.81 -8.50
C ASP A 184 10.66 -13.24 -9.77
N ARG A 185 9.33 -13.27 -9.81
CA ARG A 185 8.57 -12.69 -10.92
C ARG A 185 7.60 -11.63 -10.42
N LYS A 186 7.38 -10.62 -11.22
CA LYS A 186 6.50 -9.53 -10.88
C LYS A 186 5.57 -9.16 -12.02
N PHE A 187 4.41 -8.66 -11.67
CA PHE A 187 3.46 -8.09 -12.61
C PHE A 187 2.82 -6.84 -12.01
N THR A 188 2.71 -5.78 -12.80
CA THR A 188 2.01 -4.56 -12.42
C THR A 188 0.72 -4.48 -13.21
N VAL A 189 -0.41 -4.54 -12.48
CA VAL A 189 -1.74 -4.32 -13.03
C VAL A 189 -2.09 -2.83 -12.95
N ILE A 190 -2.78 -2.35 -13.96
CA ILE A 190 -3.31 -0.98 -14.00
C ILE A 190 -4.83 -1.07 -13.93
N LEU A 191 -5.42 -0.37 -12.96
CA LEU A 191 -6.86 -0.22 -12.84
C LEU A 191 -7.28 1.12 -13.42
N GLU A 192 -8.28 1.08 -14.29
CA GLU A 192 -8.98 2.25 -14.83
C GLU A 192 -10.32 2.43 -14.13
N TYR A 193 -10.65 3.66 -13.79
CA TYR A 193 -11.97 4.03 -13.27
C TYR A 193 -12.43 5.38 -13.85
N PRO A 194 -13.68 5.52 -14.30
CA PRO A 194 -14.17 6.77 -14.88
C PRO A 194 -13.96 7.98 -13.96
N GLY A 195 -13.27 9.00 -14.44
CA GLY A 195 -12.99 10.22 -13.69
C GLY A 195 -11.87 10.10 -12.65
N ALA A 196 -11.12 9.00 -12.65
CA ALA A 196 -9.90 8.82 -11.87
C ALA A 196 -8.68 8.79 -12.79
N GLU A 197 -7.51 9.04 -12.23
CA GLU A 197 -6.24 8.66 -12.84
C GLU A 197 -6.05 7.14 -12.72
N ASP A 198 -5.33 6.57 -13.69
CA ASP A 198 -4.96 5.17 -13.68
C ASP A 198 -4.19 4.83 -12.40
N THR A 199 -4.53 3.72 -11.77
CA THR A 199 -3.88 3.29 -10.52
C THR A 199 -3.16 1.98 -10.71
N GLU A 200 -1.88 1.94 -10.33
CA GLU A 200 -1.02 0.79 -10.46
C GLU A 200 -0.96 -0.02 -9.16
N PHE A 201 -0.96 -1.34 -9.30
CA PHE A 201 -0.67 -2.28 -8.22
C PHE A 201 0.33 -3.33 -8.69
N THR A 202 1.38 -3.59 -7.92
CA THR A 202 2.42 -4.56 -8.26
C THR A 202 2.33 -5.79 -7.37
N LEU A 203 2.20 -6.98 -7.97
CA LEU A 203 2.40 -8.25 -7.29
C LEU A 203 3.81 -8.76 -7.58
N VAL A 204 4.52 -9.16 -6.53
CA VAL A 204 5.79 -9.89 -6.59
C VAL A 204 5.55 -11.29 -6.08
N GLN A 205 5.85 -12.30 -6.90
CA GLN A 205 5.88 -13.69 -6.46
C GLN A 205 7.33 -14.15 -6.37
N GLU A 206 7.76 -14.43 -5.13
CA GLU A 206 9.12 -14.91 -4.88
C GLU A 206 9.35 -16.31 -5.43
N SER A 207 10.61 -16.64 -5.63
CA SER A 207 11.05 -18.00 -5.98
C SER A 207 11.27 -18.88 -4.74
N LYS A 208 10.95 -18.35 -3.54
CA LYS A 208 11.15 -19.02 -2.27
C LYS A 208 9.83 -19.38 -1.61
N SER A 209 9.79 -20.55 -0.97
CA SER A 209 8.67 -20.94 -0.12
C SER A 209 8.84 -20.39 1.31
N TYR A 210 7.77 -19.88 1.89
CA TYR A 210 7.73 -19.53 3.31
C TYR A 210 7.33 -20.71 4.21
N TYR A 211 6.85 -21.80 3.62
CA TYR A 211 6.51 -23.01 4.36
C TYR A 211 6.73 -24.27 3.55
N GLU A 212 6.91 -25.38 4.28
CA GLU A 212 6.85 -26.74 3.74
C GLU A 212 5.67 -27.49 4.34
N PHE A 213 4.97 -28.26 3.49
CA PHE A 213 3.81 -29.05 3.93
C PHE A 213 4.26 -30.47 4.28
N ILE A 214 4.34 -30.77 5.57
CA ILE A 214 4.83 -32.06 6.06
C ILE A 214 3.78 -32.67 6.97
N ASP A 215 3.31 -33.89 6.67
CA ASP A 215 2.34 -34.65 7.45
C ASP A 215 1.08 -33.87 7.88
N GLY A 216 0.54 -33.04 6.97
CA GLY A 216 -0.66 -32.25 7.24
C GLY A 216 -0.41 -30.92 7.95
N VAL A 217 0.85 -30.56 8.19
CA VAL A 217 1.24 -29.31 8.86
C VAL A 217 2.09 -28.45 7.93
N LYS A 218 1.78 -27.16 7.82
CA LYS A 218 2.62 -26.19 7.13
C LYS A 218 3.65 -25.64 8.11
N TRP A 219 4.91 -25.98 7.90
CA TRP A 219 6.05 -25.55 8.69
C TRP A 219 6.74 -24.36 8.04
N ALA A 220 6.96 -23.29 8.79
CA ALA A 220 7.74 -22.17 8.26
C ALA A 220 9.15 -22.62 7.85
N THR A 221 9.68 -22.10 6.74
CA THR A 221 11.04 -22.45 6.24
C THR A 221 12.14 -21.80 7.06
N GLN A 222 11.83 -20.71 7.79
CA GLN A 222 12.79 -19.96 8.60
C GLN A 222 12.36 -19.90 10.07
N ASN A 223 13.34 -19.71 10.97
CA ASN A 223 13.08 -19.43 12.36
C ASN A 223 12.57 -18.01 12.56
N VAL A 224 11.81 -17.76 13.60
CA VAL A 224 11.39 -16.40 13.97
C VAL A 224 12.60 -15.53 14.28
N GLY A 225 12.60 -14.30 13.72
CA GLY A 225 13.69 -13.35 13.91
C GLY A 225 14.95 -13.66 13.14
N THR A 226 14.83 -14.46 12.04
CA THR A 226 15.89 -14.63 11.05
C THR A 226 16.00 -13.36 10.20
N ASP A 227 17.19 -12.82 10.13
CA ASP A 227 17.59 -11.68 9.31
C ASP A 227 19.09 -11.82 8.94
N GLU A 228 19.64 -10.86 8.19
CA GLU A 228 21.05 -10.89 7.77
C GLU A 228 22.03 -10.90 8.97
N GLU A 229 21.67 -10.25 10.08
CA GLU A 229 22.50 -10.21 11.30
C GLU A 229 22.30 -11.45 12.18
N ASN A 230 21.14 -12.11 12.08
CA ASN A 230 20.74 -13.26 12.89
C ASN A 230 20.26 -14.42 12.01
N PRO A 231 21.11 -15.04 11.19
CA PRO A 231 20.67 -16.07 10.23
C PRO A 231 20.15 -17.35 10.90
N TYR A 232 20.52 -17.62 12.16
CA TYR A 232 19.95 -18.70 12.96
C TYR A 232 18.59 -18.36 13.61
N GLY A 233 18.13 -17.10 13.49
CA GLY A 233 16.97 -16.56 14.19
C GLY A 233 17.25 -16.23 15.66
N LYS A 234 16.25 -15.62 16.32
CA LYS A 234 16.34 -15.25 17.74
C LYS A 234 15.92 -16.41 18.63
N LEU A 235 16.36 -16.37 19.89
CA LEU A 235 15.98 -17.35 20.90
C LEU A 235 14.83 -16.81 21.77
N TYR A 236 13.86 -17.66 22.04
CA TYR A 236 12.61 -17.32 22.72
C TYR A 236 12.41 -18.22 23.95
N SER A 237 11.83 -17.65 25.00
CA SER A 237 11.27 -18.44 26.09
C SER A 237 9.88 -18.96 25.72
N HIS A 238 9.37 -19.95 26.47
CA HIS A 238 8.02 -20.45 26.23
C HIS A 238 6.93 -19.34 26.28
N GLU A 239 7.05 -18.41 27.22
CA GLU A 239 6.06 -17.32 27.37
C GLU A 239 6.06 -16.37 26.18
N MET A 240 7.21 -16.18 25.53
CA MET A 240 7.31 -15.34 24.34
C MET A 240 6.70 -16.00 23.09
N THR A 241 6.62 -17.34 23.05
CA THR A 241 6.13 -18.06 21.84
C THR A 241 4.69 -17.72 21.47
N ILE A 242 3.88 -17.28 22.43
CA ILE A 242 2.46 -16.94 22.24
C ILE A 242 2.30 -15.74 21.28
N PHE A 243 3.27 -14.80 21.29
CA PHE A 243 3.19 -13.53 20.57
C PHE A 243 4.29 -13.36 19.50
N SER A 244 5.15 -14.36 19.33
CA SER A 244 6.32 -14.20 18.45
C SER A 244 6.13 -14.73 17.03
N CYS A 245 5.16 -15.60 16.80
CA CYS A 245 4.80 -16.02 15.45
C CYS A 245 4.01 -14.91 14.74
N PRO A 246 4.18 -14.74 13.41
CA PRO A 246 3.37 -13.79 12.61
C PRO A 246 1.87 -14.12 12.67
N GLU A 247 1.04 -13.18 12.25
CA GLU A 247 -0.41 -13.40 12.12
C GLU A 247 -0.69 -14.61 11.22
N GLY A 248 -1.67 -15.44 11.62
CA GLY A 248 -1.97 -16.71 10.93
C GLY A 248 -1.03 -17.87 11.29
N TRP A 249 0.01 -17.64 12.11
CA TRP A 249 0.97 -18.64 12.55
C TRP A 249 0.97 -18.79 14.06
N ARG A 250 1.44 -19.95 14.53
CA ARG A 250 1.60 -20.25 15.95
C ARG A 250 2.83 -21.10 16.21
N ALA A 251 3.24 -21.17 17.47
CA ALA A 251 4.23 -22.14 17.90
C ALA A 251 3.72 -23.58 17.73
N PRO A 252 4.56 -24.54 17.32
CA PRO A 252 4.18 -25.93 17.18
C PRO A 252 3.86 -26.56 18.53
N THR A 253 2.92 -27.50 18.51
CA THR A 253 2.64 -28.35 19.66
C THR A 253 3.75 -29.39 19.84
N LYS A 254 3.81 -30.00 21.05
CA LYS A 254 4.69 -31.15 21.29
C LYS A 254 4.49 -32.26 20.27
N SER A 255 3.22 -32.63 19.99
CA SER A 255 2.89 -33.71 19.05
C SER A 255 3.32 -33.41 17.62
N GLU A 256 3.25 -32.16 17.19
CA GLU A 256 3.73 -31.76 15.87
C GLU A 256 5.24 -31.86 15.75
N LEU A 257 6.00 -31.43 16.77
CA LEU A 257 7.44 -31.63 16.83
C LEU A 257 7.82 -33.11 16.86
N GLU A 258 7.14 -33.95 17.68
CA GLU A 258 7.34 -35.39 17.71
C GLU A 258 7.06 -36.08 16.36
N ALA A 259 6.05 -35.60 15.62
CA ALA A 259 5.74 -36.08 14.29
C ALA A 259 6.80 -35.68 13.27
N LEU A 260 7.21 -34.42 13.26
CA LEU A 260 8.23 -33.88 12.35
C LEU A 260 9.58 -34.59 12.52
N TYR A 261 9.98 -34.84 13.76
CA TYR A 261 11.31 -35.35 14.12
C TYR A 261 11.50 -36.84 13.91
N LYS A 262 10.55 -37.55 13.32
CA LYS A 262 10.65 -39.02 13.09
C LYS A 262 11.76 -39.40 12.13
N HIS A 263 12.00 -38.59 11.09
CA HIS A 263 13.08 -38.80 10.15
C HIS A 263 13.84 -37.50 9.91
N THR A 264 15.14 -37.63 9.78
CA THR A 264 16.06 -36.51 9.60
C THR A 264 17.16 -36.89 8.59
N SER A 265 17.76 -35.88 7.96
CA SER A 265 19.01 -36.04 7.22
C SER A 265 20.20 -36.29 8.15
N ASP A 266 21.34 -36.60 7.57
CA ASP A 266 22.61 -36.40 8.24
C ASP A 266 22.84 -34.92 8.55
N TRP A 267 23.77 -34.66 9.47
CA TRP A 267 24.18 -33.29 9.78
C TRP A 267 24.77 -32.61 8.55
N THR A 268 24.27 -31.45 8.23
CA THR A 268 24.64 -30.77 6.99
C THR A 268 24.79 -29.27 7.17
N THR A 269 25.24 -28.59 6.13
CA THR A 269 25.36 -27.13 6.07
C THR A 269 24.52 -26.61 4.90
N VAL A 270 23.63 -25.68 5.17
CA VAL A 270 22.79 -25.01 4.20
C VAL A 270 23.00 -23.51 4.32
N ASP A 271 23.40 -22.82 3.25
CA ASP A 271 23.68 -21.38 3.25
C ASP A 271 24.63 -20.93 4.38
N GLY A 272 25.61 -21.76 4.73
CA GLY A 272 26.55 -21.52 5.82
C GLY A 272 26.04 -21.89 7.21
N LEU A 273 24.79 -22.31 7.38
CA LEU A 273 24.19 -22.69 8.66
C LEU A 273 24.33 -24.18 8.91
N GLN A 274 24.82 -24.55 10.08
CA GLN A 274 24.89 -25.97 10.53
C GLN A 274 23.50 -26.42 10.99
N GLY A 275 23.09 -27.64 10.62
CA GLY A 275 21.77 -28.15 11.02
C GLY A 275 21.41 -29.49 10.38
N VAL A 276 20.11 -29.79 10.38
CA VAL A 276 19.52 -31.00 9.77
C VAL A 276 18.22 -30.68 9.07
N TRP A 277 17.86 -31.51 8.08
CA TRP A 277 16.54 -31.53 7.48
C TRP A 277 15.63 -32.51 8.23
N PHE A 278 14.38 -32.13 8.47
CA PHE A 278 13.32 -32.97 9.01
C PHE A 278 12.23 -33.21 7.95
N SER A 279 11.84 -34.45 7.76
CA SER A 279 10.87 -34.89 6.73
C SER A 279 9.65 -35.63 7.28
N GLY A 280 9.44 -35.62 8.59
CA GLY A 280 8.26 -36.19 9.23
C GLY A 280 8.18 -37.72 9.12
N SER A 281 7.08 -38.24 8.60
CA SER A 281 6.82 -39.69 8.54
C SER A 281 7.56 -40.44 7.44
N LYS A 282 8.19 -39.74 6.49
CA LYS A 282 8.94 -40.33 5.36
C LYS A 282 10.43 -40.19 5.57
N PRO A 283 11.24 -41.22 5.24
CA PRO A 283 12.70 -41.08 5.24
C PRO A 283 13.12 -39.89 4.38
N TYR A 284 14.10 -39.14 4.87
CA TYR A 284 14.61 -37.98 4.14
C TYR A 284 15.27 -38.39 2.81
N SER A 285 14.92 -37.66 1.78
CA SER A 285 15.61 -37.58 0.49
C SER A 285 15.34 -36.24 -0.15
N GLU A 286 16.09 -35.85 -1.16
CA GLU A 286 15.92 -34.55 -1.84
C GLU A 286 14.52 -34.37 -2.49
N ASP A 287 13.84 -35.48 -2.82
CA ASP A 287 12.50 -35.48 -3.43
C ASP A 287 11.37 -35.49 -2.38
N VAL A 288 11.68 -35.53 -1.09
CA VAL A 288 10.69 -35.56 -0.02
C VAL A 288 10.58 -34.18 0.61
N PRO A 289 9.36 -33.61 0.77
CA PRO A 289 9.18 -32.38 1.50
C PRO A 289 9.87 -32.41 2.86
N ALA A 290 10.74 -31.47 3.11
CA ALA A 290 11.53 -31.39 4.33
C ALA A 290 11.82 -29.94 4.70
N VAL A 291 11.99 -29.67 5.98
CA VAL A 291 12.32 -28.36 6.49
C VAL A 291 13.67 -28.37 7.22
N PHE A 292 14.55 -27.42 6.86
CA PHE A 292 15.85 -27.29 7.47
C PHE A 292 15.76 -26.58 8.81
N PHE A 293 16.32 -27.18 9.84
CA PHE A 293 16.39 -26.64 11.19
C PHE A 293 17.85 -26.34 11.54
N PRO A 294 18.27 -25.07 11.57
CA PRO A 294 19.62 -24.70 11.95
C PRO A 294 19.88 -24.89 13.44
N ALA A 295 21.13 -25.23 13.76
CA ALA A 295 21.60 -25.50 15.12
C ALA A 295 21.98 -24.20 15.88
N GLY A 296 21.01 -23.35 16.15
CA GLY A 296 21.21 -22.05 16.84
C GLY A 296 21.54 -22.13 18.31
N GLY A 297 21.69 -23.35 18.87
CA GLY A 297 21.97 -23.56 20.30
C GLY A 297 20.74 -23.30 21.17
N CYS A 298 21.01 -23.02 22.46
CA CYS A 298 20.02 -22.59 23.42
C CYS A 298 20.63 -21.57 24.39
N LYS A 299 19.78 -20.81 25.07
CA LYS A 299 20.20 -19.92 26.15
C LYS A 299 19.68 -20.45 27.49
N LYS A 300 20.57 -20.66 28.43
CA LYS A 300 20.24 -21.07 29.78
C LYS A 300 20.95 -20.16 30.78
N ASP A 301 20.20 -19.64 31.74
CA ASP A 301 20.71 -18.73 32.79
C ASP A 301 21.45 -17.50 32.19
N GLY A 302 20.99 -17.02 31.02
CA GLY A 302 21.56 -15.87 30.32
C GLY A 302 22.72 -16.21 29.36
N GLU A 303 23.25 -17.42 29.36
CA GLU A 303 24.40 -17.82 28.53
C GLU A 303 23.98 -18.64 27.31
N LEU A 304 24.53 -18.28 26.13
CA LEU A 304 24.39 -19.09 24.92
C LEU A 304 25.27 -20.35 25.01
N ARG A 305 24.67 -21.49 24.72
CA ARG A 305 25.32 -22.81 24.77
C ARG A 305 25.04 -23.61 23.51
N TYR A 306 25.97 -24.45 23.14
CA TYR A 306 25.86 -25.41 22.03
C TYR A 306 25.54 -24.78 20.64
N PHE A 307 25.99 -23.55 20.40
CA PHE A 307 25.86 -22.89 19.13
C PHE A 307 26.60 -23.70 18.04
N GLU A 308 25.92 -23.95 16.89
CA GLU A 308 26.39 -24.83 15.81
C GLU A 308 26.65 -26.30 16.16
N GLU A 309 26.27 -26.72 17.35
CA GLU A 309 26.40 -28.11 17.84
C GLU A 309 25.03 -28.74 18.10
N ARG A 310 24.05 -27.93 18.49
CA ARG A 310 22.70 -28.36 18.85
C ARG A 310 21.65 -27.38 18.37
N GLY A 311 20.53 -27.88 17.83
CA GLY A 311 19.31 -27.11 17.66
C GLY A 311 18.35 -27.40 18.81
N CYS A 312 17.82 -26.35 19.44
CA CYS A 312 16.82 -26.47 20.51
C CYS A 312 15.62 -25.62 20.17
N TYR A 313 14.46 -26.26 19.99
CA TYR A 313 13.24 -25.61 19.48
C TYR A 313 12.12 -25.68 20.52
N ILE A 314 11.56 -24.50 20.82
CA ILE A 314 10.52 -24.36 21.85
C ILE A 314 9.15 -24.69 21.26
N SER A 315 8.38 -25.53 21.97
CA SER A 315 6.98 -25.83 21.70
C SER A 315 6.04 -24.80 22.33
N GLY A 316 4.89 -24.56 21.71
CA GLY A 316 3.76 -23.86 22.34
C GLY A 316 3.05 -24.68 23.42
N SER A 317 3.31 -26.00 23.50
CA SER A 317 2.79 -26.85 24.56
C SER A 317 3.55 -26.66 25.86
N ARG A 318 2.84 -26.81 26.98
CA ARG A 318 3.44 -26.87 28.33
C ARG A 318 3.57 -28.30 28.80
N GLY A 319 4.53 -28.53 29.67
CA GLY A 319 4.79 -29.81 30.29
C GLY A 319 4.98 -29.70 31.79
N GLY A 320 5.38 -30.82 32.43
CA GLY A 320 5.60 -30.90 33.87
C GLY A 320 4.32 -31.00 34.68
N TYR A 321 4.50 -31.14 35.99
CA TYR A 321 3.39 -31.12 36.93
C TYR A 321 2.81 -29.70 37.03
N ASN A 322 1.52 -29.54 36.85
CA ASN A 322 0.82 -28.24 36.81
C ASN A 322 1.15 -27.35 35.57
N ASN A 323 1.63 -27.92 34.48
CA ASN A 323 1.92 -27.17 33.24
C ASN A 323 2.90 -25.98 33.42
N ASN A 324 3.86 -26.09 34.29
CA ASN A 324 4.83 -25.02 34.61
C ASN A 324 6.21 -25.19 33.95
N SER A 325 6.33 -26.11 32.99
CA SER A 325 7.58 -26.36 32.29
C SER A 325 7.44 -26.14 30.77
N SER A 326 8.51 -25.64 30.17
CA SER A 326 8.66 -25.56 28.71
C SER A 326 8.94 -26.94 28.13
N ILE A 327 8.36 -27.24 26.99
CA ILE A 327 8.73 -28.38 26.16
C ILE A 327 9.69 -27.90 25.08
N VAL A 328 10.84 -28.57 24.98
CA VAL A 328 11.90 -28.25 24.04
C VAL A 328 12.29 -29.51 23.31
N ALA A 329 12.28 -29.42 21.96
CA ALA A 329 12.80 -30.45 21.10
C ALA A 329 14.23 -30.11 20.70
N CYS A 330 15.19 -31.03 20.99
CA CYS A 330 16.58 -30.80 20.67
C CYS A 330 17.12 -31.91 19.75
N PHE A 331 18.06 -31.53 18.85
CA PHE A 331 18.89 -32.44 18.07
C PHE A 331 20.36 -32.01 18.19
N GLU A 332 21.27 -32.97 18.11
CA GLU A 332 22.70 -32.75 18.28
C GLU A 332 23.54 -33.44 17.20
N LYS A 333 24.67 -32.85 16.87
CA LYS A 333 25.62 -33.36 15.86
C LYS A 333 26.09 -34.80 16.13
N LYS A 334 26.15 -35.21 17.37
CA LYS A 334 26.69 -36.53 17.78
C LYS A 334 25.66 -37.50 18.37
N TYR A 335 24.47 -37.02 18.72
CA TYR A 335 23.47 -37.80 19.43
C TYR A 335 22.06 -37.40 19.01
N PHE A 336 21.15 -38.36 19.14
CA PHE A 336 19.80 -38.30 18.63
C PHE A 336 18.89 -37.23 19.26
N ILE A 337 17.79 -37.01 18.59
CA ILE A 337 16.63 -36.17 18.89
C ILE A 337 16.09 -36.53 20.25
N ASP A 338 15.94 -35.51 21.09
CA ASP A 338 15.33 -35.64 22.40
C ASP A 338 14.33 -34.53 22.64
N ILE A 339 13.11 -34.90 23.00
CA ILE A 339 12.06 -33.93 23.38
C ILE A 339 11.99 -33.90 24.89
N ARG A 340 12.51 -32.81 25.45
CA ARG A 340 12.65 -32.63 26.88
C ARG A 340 11.64 -31.66 27.44
N THR A 341 11.33 -31.85 28.73
CA THR A 341 10.60 -30.87 29.52
C THR A 341 11.59 -30.16 30.45
N GLU A 342 11.76 -28.85 30.26
CA GLU A 342 12.59 -28.04 31.11
C GLU A 342 11.77 -27.40 32.25
N TYR A 343 12.29 -27.40 33.47
CA TYR A 343 11.53 -26.97 34.66
C TYR A 343 11.52 -25.47 34.91
N ASN A 344 12.36 -24.70 34.24
CA ASN A 344 12.44 -23.26 34.43
C ASN A 344 12.14 -22.54 33.10
N ASN A 345 10.91 -22.09 32.91
CA ASN A 345 10.43 -21.47 31.66
C ASN A 345 11.15 -20.17 31.33
N LEU A 346 11.57 -19.37 32.30
CA LEU A 346 12.19 -18.06 32.09
C LEU A 346 13.70 -18.16 31.83
N ALA A 347 14.36 -19.19 32.35
CA ALA A 347 15.80 -19.34 32.21
C ALA A 347 16.23 -20.11 30.94
N TYR A 348 15.29 -20.78 30.28
CA TYR A 348 15.58 -21.55 29.08
C TYR A 348 14.96 -20.89 27.84
N MET A 349 15.80 -20.62 26.82
CA MET A 349 15.37 -20.07 25.56
C MET A 349 15.91 -20.94 24.42
N GLY A 350 15.10 -21.17 23.42
CA GLY A 350 15.43 -21.87 22.18
C GLY A 350 14.90 -21.18 20.96
N SER A 351 15.25 -21.68 19.79
CA SER A 351 14.71 -21.22 18.52
C SER A 351 13.20 -21.48 18.44
N LEU A 352 12.49 -20.65 17.70
CA LEU A 352 11.07 -20.82 17.43
C LEU A 352 10.86 -21.02 15.93
N ARG A 353 10.26 -22.16 15.56
CA ARG A 353 9.80 -22.45 14.22
C ARG A 353 8.28 -22.48 14.22
N CYS A 354 7.64 -21.59 13.50
CA CYS A 354 6.18 -21.49 13.52
C CYS A 354 5.54 -22.51 12.58
N VAL A 355 4.29 -22.84 12.87
CA VAL A 355 3.38 -23.60 12.01
C VAL A 355 2.15 -22.75 11.72
N MET A 356 1.56 -22.91 10.52
CA MET A 356 0.36 -22.17 10.16
C MET A 356 -0.85 -22.69 10.92
N ASN A 357 -1.75 -21.81 11.31
CA ASN A 357 -3.06 -22.18 11.85
C ASN A 357 -3.85 -22.99 10.79
N GLN A 358 -4.53 -24.04 11.24
CA GLN A 358 -5.42 -24.83 10.39
C GLN A 358 -6.73 -24.09 10.13
#